data_678faede729c1800a2ee0cd9e9e15f3e
#
_entry.id   678faede729c1800a2ee0cd9e9e15f3e
#
_cell.length_a   1.000
_cell.length_b   1.000
_cell.length_c   1.000
_cell.angle_alpha   90.00
_cell.angle_beta   90.00
_cell.angle_gamma   90.00
#
_symmetry.space_group_name_H-M   'P 1'
#
loop_
_entity.id
_entity.type
_entity.pdbx_description
1 polymer ?
#
loop_
_entity_poly.entity_id
_entity_poly.type
_entity_poly.pdbx_seq_one_letter_code
_entity_poly.pdbx_strand_id
1 'polypeptide(L)'
;MTNHRRVAAAALVAALAASCLAPIAAAQDTLPAPTTTLIAYRADSGPLANPGAEHAVVYTHQVHLPGAHSIRLHFAAASLPEGSYLLATSMLDGEQQQLDAATLALWNDATAYFNGDTVLLELHAAPGTAGNLVRMEAVEAGFVDQLPPEHPLRGSPGECGICGSDDRSLSTQTFAARLMPVGCTASIVCENNAAVTAGHCLGGASVMQFNVPASLGNCALVNPPVADQFPVIASTIAGVNGGVGNDWGVFRVGANSVA
;
A
#
# COMPACT_ATOMS: atom_id res chain seq x y z
N MET A 1 11.55 71.43 -17.44
CA MET A 1 11.46 70.13 -18.19
C MET A 1 12.09 68.98 -17.44
N THR A 2 11.77 68.71 -16.19
CA THR A 2 12.47 67.70 -15.35
C THR A 2 11.58 66.78 -14.53
N ASN A 3 10.26 66.86 -14.63
CA ASN A 3 9.37 66.03 -13.77
C ASN A 3 8.75 64.79 -14.50
N HIS A 4 8.76 64.72 -15.82
CA HIS A 4 8.14 63.57 -16.50
C HIS A 4 9.01 62.28 -16.55
N ARG A 5 10.35 62.41 -16.43
CA ARG A 5 11.26 61.23 -16.46
C ARG A 5 11.27 60.42 -15.13
N ARG A 6 10.98 61.04 -14.00
CA ARG A 6 10.96 60.32 -12.69
C ARG A 6 9.70 59.53 -12.43
N VAL A 7 8.57 59.92 -13.01
CA VAL A 7 7.30 59.21 -12.88
C VAL A 7 7.30 57.93 -13.73
N ALA A 8 7.90 57.96 -14.93
CA ALA A 8 7.99 56.78 -15.81
C ALA A 8 8.94 55.70 -15.25
N ALA A 9 10.01 56.05 -14.56
CA ALA A 9 10.92 55.09 -13.93
C ALA A 9 10.30 54.39 -12.72
N ALA A 10 9.51 55.13 -11.91
CA ALA A 10 8.82 54.55 -10.73
C ALA A 10 7.69 53.58 -11.16
N ALA A 11 6.98 53.88 -12.25
CA ALA A 11 5.93 52.99 -12.76
C ALA A 11 6.51 51.68 -13.37
N LEU A 12 7.68 51.74 -13.98
CA LEU A 12 8.36 50.56 -14.55
C LEU A 12 8.88 49.60 -13.48
N VAL A 13 9.41 50.13 -12.37
CA VAL A 13 9.89 49.34 -11.23
C VAL A 13 8.72 48.70 -10.48
N ALA A 14 7.56 49.36 -10.35
CA ALA A 14 6.37 48.78 -9.75
C ALA A 14 5.76 47.68 -10.63
N ALA A 15 5.81 47.78 -11.95
CA ALA A 15 5.33 46.77 -12.87
C ALA A 15 6.22 45.50 -12.89
N LEU A 16 7.56 45.67 -12.75
CA LEU A 16 8.47 44.51 -12.62
C LEU A 16 8.35 43.79 -11.24
N ALA A 17 8.06 44.53 -10.19
CA ALA A 17 7.86 43.92 -8.86
C ALA A 17 6.54 43.13 -8.77
N ALA A 18 5.50 43.53 -9.51
CA ALA A 18 4.22 42.82 -9.55
C ALA A 18 4.26 41.51 -10.37
N SER A 19 5.17 41.39 -11.33
CA SER A 19 5.31 40.17 -12.13
C SER A 19 6.10 39.04 -11.46
N CYS A 20 6.76 39.31 -10.32
CA CYS A 20 7.45 38.26 -9.52
C CYS A 20 6.56 37.62 -8.45
N LEU A 21 5.32 38.09 -8.29
CA LEU A 21 4.30 37.45 -7.46
C LEU A 21 3.40 36.58 -8.36
N ALA A 22 3.99 35.67 -9.12
CA ALA A 22 3.21 34.56 -9.64
C ALA A 22 2.60 33.84 -8.42
N PRO A 23 1.29 33.60 -8.38
CA PRO A 23 0.75 32.77 -7.33
C PRO A 23 1.53 31.46 -7.36
N ILE A 24 2.18 31.12 -6.26
CA ILE A 24 2.70 29.78 -6.07
C ILE A 24 1.46 28.93 -6.20
N ALA A 25 1.29 28.27 -7.35
CA ALA A 25 0.20 27.37 -7.57
C ALA A 25 0.24 26.39 -6.39
N ALA A 26 -0.83 26.33 -5.63
CA ALA A 26 -1.06 25.29 -4.64
C ALA A 26 -1.20 23.97 -5.44
N ALA A 27 -0.07 23.48 -5.96
CA ALA A 27 0.02 22.16 -6.54
C ALA A 27 0.15 21.21 -5.36
N GLN A 28 -0.88 20.41 -5.13
CA GLN A 28 -0.97 19.26 -4.22
C GLN A 28 -2.00 19.37 -3.08
N ASP A 29 -3.17 19.97 -3.34
CA ASP A 29 -4.32 19.87 -2.42
C ASP A 29 -5.09 18.54 -2.52
N THR A 30 -4.75 17.67 -3.47
CA THR A 30 -5.42 16.36 -3.59
C THR A 30 -4.50 15.26 -3.08
N LEU A 31 -4.94 14.60 -2.01
CA LEU A 31 -4.33 13.34 -1.58
C LEU A 31 -4.38 12.35 -2.75
N PRO A 32 -3.30 11.59 -3.01
CA PRO A 32 -3.36 10.54 -4.02
C PRO A 32 -4.44 9.55 -3.64
N ALA A 33 -5.30 9.22 -4.60
CA ALA A 33 -6.33 8.22 -4.39
C ALA A 33 -5.66 6.85 -4.17
N PRO A 34 -6.14 6.04 -3.21
CA PRO A 34 -5.66 4.67 -3.05
C PRO A 34 -5.83 3.89 -4.36
N THR A 35 -4.86 3.03 -4.66
CA THR A 35 -4.92 2.12 -5.84
C THR A 35 -5.80 0.91 -5.59
N THR A 36 -6.36 0.80 -4.38
CA THR A 36 -7.20 -0.30 -3.92
C THR A 36 -8.47 0.23 -3.26
N THR A 37 -9.49 -0.60 -3.17
CA THR A 37 -10.76 -0.31 -2.49
C THR A 37 -10.97 -1.29 -1.35
N LEU A 38 -11.35 -0.77 -0.18
CA LEU A 38 -11.74 -1.59 0.96
C LEU A 38 -13.21 -1.99 0.82
N ILE A 39 -13.46 -3.29 0.75
CA ILE A 39 -14.79 -3.89 0.56
C ILE A 39 -15.17 -4.61 1.84
N ALA A 40 -16.32 -4.32 2.40
CA ALA A 40 -16.85 -5.06 3.55
C ALA A 40 -17.04 -6.54 3.17
N TYR A 41 -16.37 -7.42 3.90
CA TYR A 41 -16.40 -8.86 3.64
C TYR A 41 -16.42 -9.60 4.98
N ARG A 42 -17.32 -10.54 5.13
CA ARG A 42 -17.49 -11.25 6.40
C ARG A 42 -17.30 -12.73 6.24
N ALA A 43 -16.35 -13.26 6.99
CA ALA A 43 -16.20 -14.69 7.24
C ALA A 43 -15.80 -14.88 8.72
N ASP A 44 -16.34 -15.89 9.36
CA ASP A 44 -16.13 -16.16 10.79
C ASP A 44 -16.02 -17.68 10.96
N SER A 45 -14.88 -18.14 11.48
CA SER A 45 -14.68 -19.56 11.76
C SER A 45 -15.43 -20.02 13.01
N GLY A 46 -15.85 -19.09 13.87
CA GLY A 46 -16.19 -19.40 15.24
C GLY A 46 -14.97 -19.96 16.02
N PRO A 47 -15.13 -20.25 17.33
CA PRO A 47 -14.07 -20.87 18.11
C PRO A 47 -13.92 -22.36 17.76
N LEU A 48 -12.71 -22.77 17.40
CA LEU A 48 -12.36 -24.12 16.97
C LEU A 48 -11.29 -24.74 17.88
N ALA A 49 -11.25 -26.07 17.92
CA ALA A 49 -10.28 -26.82 18.70
C ALA A 49 -9.58 -27.86 17.81
N ASN A 50 -8.33 -28.15 18.14
CA ASN A 50 -7.60 -29.31 17.63
C ASN A 50 -7.22 -30.21 18.82
N PRO A 51 -8.04 -31.23 19.16
CA PRO A 51 -7.72 -32.19 20.23
C PRO A 51 -6.67 -33.22 19.81
N GLY A 52 -6.24 -33.22 18.55
CA GLY A 52 -5.25 -34.17 18.01
C GLY A 52 -3.82 -33.93 18.53
N ALA A 53 -2.95 -34.86 18.18
CA ALA A 53 -1.53 -34.82 18.52
C ALA A 53 -0.65 -34.13 17.45
N GLU A 54 -1.25 -33.76 16.32
CA GLU A 54 -0.55 -33.13 15.20
C GLU A 54 -1.26 -31.84 14.79
N HIS A 55 -0.59 -30.97 14.04
CA HIS A 55 -1.21 -29.80 13.45
C HIS A 55 -2.36 -30.20 12.51
N ALA A 56 -3.43 -29.44 12.55
CA ALA A 56 -4.60 -29.69 11.69
C ALA A 56 -5.11 -28.38 11.08
N VAL A 57 -5.55 -28.44 9.83
CA VAL A 57 -6.36 -27.38 9.23
C VAL A 57 -7.78 -27.51 9.80
N VAL A 58 -8.18 -26.55 10.60
CA VAL A 58 -9.49 -26.56 11.30
C VAL A 58 -10.52 -25.65 10.64
N TYR A 59 -10.06 -24.74 9.76
CA TYR A 59 -10.94 -23.88 8.97
C TYR A 59 -10.28 -23.55 7.64
N THR A 60 -11.10 -23.51 6.59
CA THR A 60 -10.67 -23.11 5.24
C THR A 60 -11.74 -22.18 4.66
N HIS A 61 -11.31 -21.08 4.08
CA HIS A 61 -12.19 -20.13 3.43
C HIS A 61 -11.55 -19.56 2.17
N GLN A 62 -12.28 -19.60 1.07
CA GLN A 62 -11.82 -19.02 -0.20
C GLN A 62 -12.46 -17.64 -0.38
N VAL A 63 -11.65 -16.62 -0.48
CA VAL A 63 -12.06 -15.29 -0.88
C VAL A 63 -11.91 -15.16 -2.38
N HIS A 64 -13.01 -14.89 -3.07
CA HIS A 64 -13.01 -14.67 -4.51
C HIS A 64 -13.73 -13.38 -4.85
N LEU A 65 -13.02 -12.44 -5.48
CA LEU A 65 -13.52 -11.13 -5.93
C LEU A 65 -13.32 -11.01 -7.44
N PRO A 66 -14.31 -11.36 -8.26
CA PRO A 66 -14.16 -11.37 -9.72
C PRO A 66 -13.68 -10.03 -10.27
N GLY A 67 -12.65 -10.07 -11.11
CA GLY A 67 -12.07 -8.87 -11.73
C GLY A 67 -11.06 -8.11 -10.88
N ALA A 68 -10.84 -8.50 -9.63
CA ALA A 68 -9.74 -7.96 -8.86
C ALA A 68 -8.41 -8.43 -9.45
N HIS A 69 -7.42 -7.51 -9.53
CA HIS A 69 -6.05 -7.88 -9.89
C HIS A 69 -5.17 -8.13 -8.66
N SER A 70 -5.64 -7.72 -7.47
CA SER A 70 -4.96 -7.93 -6.20
C SER A 70 -5.93 -7.97 -5.04
N ILE A 71 -5.59 -8.73 -4.00
CA ILE A 71 -6.38 -8.92 -2.76
C ILE A 71 -5.46 -8.83 -1.55
N ARG A 72 -5.96 -8.18 -0.49
CA ARG A 72 -5.41 -8.17 0.85
C ARG A 72 -6.52 -8.41 1.85
N LEU A 73 -6.34 -9.33 2.81
CA LEU A 73 -7.35 -9.71 3.80
C LEU A 73 -7.18 -8.86 5.07
N HIS A 74 -8.30 -8.41 5.65
CA HIS A 74 -8.34 -7.68 6.91
C HIS A 74 -9.18 -8.44 7.93
N PHE A 75 -8.65 -8.57 9.14
CA PHE A 75 -9.24 -9.35 10.22
C PHE A 75 -9.76 -8.42 11.32
N ALA A 76 -11.01 -8.62 11.74
CA ALA A 76 -11.60 -7.97 12.91
C ALA A 76 -11.14 -8.61 14.21
N ALA A 77 -10.81 -9.89 14.17
CA ALA A 77 -10.32 -10.65 15.31
C ALA A 77 -9.61 -11.93 14.84
N ALA A 78 -8.56 -12.28 15.54
CA ALA A 78 -7.95 -13.61 15.46
C ALA A 78 -7.50 -14.05 16.87
N SER A 79 -7.75 -15.30 17.18
CA SER A 79 -7.20 -15.98 18.36
C SER A 79 -6.38 -17.15 17.87
N LEU A 80 -5.07 -17.02 18.01
CA LEU A 80 -4.10 -17.99 17.54
C LEU A 80 -3.25 -18.44 18.75
N PRO A 81 -3.67 -19.51 19.47
CA PRO A 81 -2.85 -20.09 20.52
C PRO A 81 -1.44 -20.43 20.01
N GLU A 82 -0.50 -20.56 20.94
CA GLU A 82 0.90 -20.85 20.61
C GLU A 82 1.02 -22.02 19.63
N GLY A 83 1.77 -21.80 18.55
CA GLY A 83 1.96 -22.74 17.47
C GLY A 83 0.85 -22.77 16.41
N SER A 84 -0.31 -22.15 16.65
CA SER A 84 -1.36 -21.99 15.64
C SER A 84 -1.09 -20.78 14.74
N TYR A 85 -1.51 -20.86 13.48
CA TYR A 85 -1.26 -19.79 12.50
C TYR A 85 -2.34 -19.76 11.42
N LEU A 86 -2.42 -18.61 10.74
CA LEU A 86 -3.15 -18.44 9.49
C LEU A 86 -2.18 -18.65 8.33
N LEU A 87 -2.62 -19.33 7.28
CA LEU A 87 -1.92 -19.42 6.00
C LEU A 87 -2.82 -18.81 4.92
N ALA A 88 -2.36 -17.76 4.28
CA ALA A 88 -3.02 -17.17 3.13
C ALA A 88 -2.25 -17.55 1.86
N THR A 89 -2.94 -18.08 0.84
CA THR A 89 -2.34 -18.54 -0.42
C THR A 89 -3.04 -17.88 -1.60
N SER A 90 -2.29 -17.19 -2.45
CA SER A 90 -2.77 -16.74 -3.75
C SER A 90 -3.05 -17.93 -4.67
N MET A 91 -4.24 -17.96 -5.24
CA MET A 91 -4.59 -19.02 -6.20
C MET A 91 -4.08 -18.74 -7.60
N LEU A 92 -3.53 -17.53 -7.86
CA LEU A 92 -2.97 -17.17 -9.16
C LEU A 92 -1.53 -17.65 -9.33
N ASP A 93 -0.68 -17.40 -8.33
CA ASP A 93 0.78 -17.61 -8.43
C ASP A 93 1.34 -18.52 -7.32
N GLY A 94 0.52 -18.92 -6.35
CA GLY A 94 0.92 -19.78 -5.25
C GLY A 94 1.71 -19.09 -4.14
N GLU A 95 1.85 -17.75 -4.19
CA GLU A 95 2.47 -16.97 -3.10
C GLU A 95 1.74 -17.20 -1.79
N GLN A 96 2.51 -17.34 -0.71
CA GLN A 96 1.99 -17.66 0.62
C GLN A 96 2.47 -16.70 1.69
N GLN A 97 1.61 -16.46 2.68
CA GLN A 97 1.98 -15.79 3.91
C GLN A 97 1.46 -16.58 5.12
N GLN A 98 2.37 -16.95 6.02
CA GLN A 98 2.03 -17.51 7.31
C GLN A 98 2.02 -16.41 8.38
N LEU A 99 0.97 -16.36 9.19
CA LEU A 99 0.78 -15.36 10.24
C LEU A 99 0.38 -16.05 11.55
N ASP A 100 1.28 -16.05 12.52
CA ASP A 100 0.96 -16.33 13.92
C ASP A 100 0.41 -15.07 14.62
N ALA A 101 0.09 -15.15 15.91
CA ALA A 101 -0.46 -14.02 16.65
C ALA A 101 0.45 -12.78 16.66
N ALA A 102 1.78 -12.98 16.73
CA ALA A 102 2.74 -11.89 16.80
C ALA A 102 2.93 -11.23 15.44
N THR A 103 3.08 -12.02 14.40
CA THR A 103 3.24 -11.54 13.03
C THR A 103 1.96 -10.90 12.51
N LEU A 104 0.78 -11.44 12.85
CA LEU A 104 -0.50 -10.84 12.50
C LEU A 104 -0.65 -9.43 13.11
N ALA A 105 -0.30 -9.28 14.40
CA ALA A 105 -0.30 -7.97 15.06
C ALA A 105 0.68 -6.99 14.42
N LEU A 106 1.88 -7.46 13.99
CA LEU A 106 2.85 -6.64 13.27
C LEU A 106 2.32 -6.16 11.92
N TRP A 107 1.51 -6.97 11.24
CA TRP A 107 0.84 -6.64 9.99
C TRP A 107 -0.48 -5.86 10.17
N ASN A 108 -0.75 -5.36 11.39
CA ASN A 108 -1.95 -4.59 11.74
C ASN A 108 -3.24 -5.36 11.40
N ASP A 109 -3.31 -6.62 11.82
CA ASP A 109 -4.44 -7.52 11.59
C ASP A 109 -4.84 -7.65 10.10
N ALA A 110 -3.84 -7.69 9.21
CA ALA A 110 -4.04 -7.86 7.78
C ALA A 110 -2.95 -8.74 7.17
N THR A 111 -3.15 -9.16 5.91
CA THR A 111 -2.12 -9.88 5.14
C THR A 111 -1.23 -8.93 4.34
N ALA A 112 -0.25 -9.46 3.63
CA ALA A 112 0.37 -8.84 2.46
C ALA A 112 -0.64 -8.72 1.31
N TYR A 113 -0.26 -8.03 0.22
CA TYR A 113 -1.04 -7.99 -1.01
C TYR A 113 -0.72 -9.22 -1.87
N PHE A 114 -1.74 -9.95 -2.25
CA PHE A 114 -1.65 -11.09 -3.19
C PHE A 114 -2.11 -10.66 -4.57
N ASN A 115 -1.48 -11.20 -5.61
CA ASN A 115 -1.92 -11.03 -6.98
C ASN A 115 -3.13 -11.95 -7.27
N GLY A 116 -3.98 -11.50 -8.20
CA GLY A 116 -5.16 -12.24 -8.63
C GLY A 116 -6.42 -11.89 -7.85
N ASP A 117 -7.49 -12.58 -8.19
CA ASP A 117 -8.84 -12.37 -7.69
C ASP A 117 -9.29 -13.40 -6.63
N THR A 118 -8.39 -14.33 -6.26
CA THR A 118 -8.73 -15.44 -5.36
C THR A 118 -7.60 -15.73 -4.39
N VAL A 119 -7.91 -15.71 -3.08
CA VAL A 119 -7.02 -16.10 -1.99
C VAL A 119 -7.68 -17.18 -1.15
N LEU A 120 -6.96 -18.26 -0.89
CA LEU A 120 -7.31 -19.29 0.07
C LEU A 120 -6.77 -18.93 1.45
N LEU A 121 -7.63 -18.87 2.47
CA LEU A 121 -7.26 -18.69 3.87
C LEU A 121 -7.47 -19.99 4.62
N GLU A 122 -6.45 -20.46 5.31
CA GLU A 122 -6.51 -21.63 6.19
C GLU A 122 -6.12 -21.25 7.61
N LEU A 123 -6.83 -21.80 8.59
CA LEU A 123 -6.47 -21.75 10.00
C LEU A 123 -5.88 -23.10 10.41
N HIS A 124 -4.60 -23.10 10.69
CA HIS A 124 -3.84 -24.24 11.16
C HIS A 124 -3.76 -24.19 12.69
N ALA A 125 -4.39 -25.15 13.36
CA ALA A 125 -4.39 -25.24 14.80
C ALA A 125 -3.29 -26.19 15.29
N ALA A 126 -2.53 -25.74 16.28
CA ALA A 126 -1.52 -26.56 16.95
C ALA A 126 -2.17 -27.70 17.75
N PRO A 127 -1.43 -28.79 18.00
CA PRO A 127 -1.92 -29.92 18.80
C PRO A 127 -2.44 -29.53 20.17
N GLY A 128 -3.58 -30.08 20.57
CA GLY A 128 -4.16 -29.87 21.90
C GLY A 128 -4.70 -28.46 22.15
N THR A 129 -4.77 -27.59 21.15
CA THR A 129 -5.25 -26.21 21.31
C THR A 129 -6.78 -26.11 21.19
N ALA A 130 -7.34 -25.11 21.87
CA ALA A 130 -8.75 -24.72 21.78
C ALA A 130 -8.86 -23.19 21.68
N GLY A 131 -10.01 -22.73 21.18
CA GLY A 131 -10.26 -21.30 21.02
C GLY A 131 -9.53 -20.67 19.82
N ASN A 132 -9.05 -21.48 18.88
CA ASN A 132 -8.59 -20.98 17.60
C ASN A 132 -9.74 -20.29 16.87
N LEU A 133 -9.54 -19.07 16.38
CA LEU A 133 -10.59 -18.28 15.75
C LEU A 133 -9.98 -17.32 14.74
N VAL A 134 -10.66 -17.13 13.62
CA VAL A 134 -10.42 -16.05 12.70
C VAL A 134 -11.74 -15.43 12.25
N ARG A 135 -11.80 -14.10 12.24
CA ARG A 135 -12.93 -13.34 11.73
C ARG A 135 -12.43 -12.26 10.79
N MET A 136 -12.83 -12.30 9.54
CA MET A 136 -12.60 -11.24 8.57
C MET A 136 -13.71 -10.20 8.62
N GLU A 137 -13.36 -8.92 8.41
CA GLU A 137 -14.30 -7.80 8.31
C GLU A 137 -14.28 -7.15 6.94
N ALA A 138 -13.15 -7.19 6.25
CA ALA A 138 -12.99 -6.54 4.96
C ALA A 138 -11.94 -7.24 4.10
N VAL A 139 -12.02 -6.96 2.82
CA VAL A 139 -11.00 -7.27 1.81
C VAL A 139 -10.63 -5.99 1.08
N GLU A 140 -9.36 -5.70 1.01
CA GLU A 140 -8.83 -4.61 0.20
C GLU A 140 -8.45 -5.17 -1.18
N ALA A 141 -9.05 -4.65 -2.25
CA ALA A 141 -8.89 -5.18 -3.59
C ALA A 141 -8.58 -4.08 -4.61
N GLY A 142 -7.70 -4.40 -5.56
CA GLY A 142 -7.38 -3.54 -6.69
C GLY A 142 -8.20 -3.92 -7.93
N PHE A 143 -8.79 -2.93 -8.61
CA PHE A 143 -9.53 -3.10 -9.85
C PHE A 143 -9.07 -2.04 -10.86
N VAL A 144 -8.87 -2.45 -12.11
CA VAL A 144 -8.45 -1.53 -13.19
C VAL A 144 -9.52 -0.48 -13.48
N ASP A 145 -10.79 -0.89 -13.44
CA ASP A 145 -11.92 -0.02 -13.83
C ASP A 145 -12.31 1.02 -12.79
N GLN A 146 -11.75 0.95 -11.58
CA GLN A 146 -12.06 1.88 -10.49
C GLN A 146 -11.21 3.15 -10.48
N LEU A 147 -10.19 3.22 -11.33
CA LEU A 147 -9.44 4.47 -11.51
C LEU A 147 -10.32 5.51 -12.20
N PRO A 148 -10.37 6.77 -11.71
CA PRO A 148 -11.11 7.84 -12.37
C PRO A 148 -10.68 7.98 -13.83
N PRO A 149 -11.58 8.39 -14.76
CA PRO A 149 -11.24 8.58 -16.17
C PRO A 149 -10.04 9.50 -16.42
N GLU A 150 -9.88 10.52 -15.57
CA GLU A 150 -8.78 11.49 -15.59
C GLU A 150 -7.55 11.05 -14.78
N HIS A 151 -7.56 9.85 -14.20
CA HIS A 151 -6.40 9.37 -13.44
C HIS A 151 -5.20 9.20 -14.39
N PRO A 152 -4.01 9.73 -14.02
CA PRO A 152 -2.82 9.68 -14.91
C PRO A 152 -2.42 8.26 -15.33
N LEU A 153 -2.79 7.24 -14.55
CA LEU A 153 -2.56 5.83 -14.86
C LEU A 153 -3.64 5.22 -15.78
N ARG A 154 -4.70 5.98 -16.12
CA ARG A 154 -5.76 5.56 -17.04
C ARG A 154 -5.48 6.09 -18.44
N GLY A 155 -4.37 5.67 -19.02
CA GLY A 155 -4.09 5.87 -20.46
C GLY A 155 -4.99 5.01 -21.35
N SER A 156 -4.87 5.16 -22.65
CA SER A 156 -5.44 4.19 -23.60
C SER A 156 -4.95 2.79 -23.24
N PRO A 157 -5.74 1.72 -23.52
CA PRO A 157 -5.27 0.36 -23.29
C PRO A 157 -3.87 0.16 -23.86
N GLY A 158 -2.89 -0.09 -22.98
CA GLY A 158 -1.48 -0.25 -23.30
C GLY A 158 -0.56 0.94 -22.99
N GLU A 159 -1.09 2.11 -22.64
CA GLU A 159 -0.25 3.30 -22.38
C GLU A 159 -0.03 3.60 -20.89
N CYS A 160 -0.85 3.09 -19.98
CA CYS A 160 -0.74 3.24 -18.51
C CYS A 160 -0.28 4.64 -18.04
N GLY A 161 -0.71 5.70 -18.72
CA GLY A 161 -0.33 7.08 -18.41
C GLY A 161 1.10 7.44 -18.84
N ILE A 162 1.74 6.64 -19.69
CA ILE A 162 3.09 6.90 -20.21
C ILE A 162 2.98 7.85 -21.42
N CYS A 163 3.80 8.91 -21.43
CA CYS A 163 3.95 9.78 -22.59
C CYS A 163 4.97 9.18 -23.57
N GLY A 164 4.51 8.72 -24.71
CA GLY A 164 5.37 8.12 -25.76
C GLY A 164 5.54 6.63 -25.61
N SER A 165 6.65 6.07 -26.10
CA SER A 165 6.97 4.65 -25.95
C SER A 165 7.33 4.31 -24.51
N ASP A 166 6.98 3.12 -24.04
CA ASP A 166 7.36 2.65 -22.70
C ASP A 166 8.86 2.33 -22.67
N ASP A 167 9.63 3.23 -22.09
CA ASP A 167 11.07 3.12 -21.89
C ASP A 167 11.44 2.84 -20.40
N ARG A 168 10.45 2.51 -19.57
CA ARG A 168 10.69 2.17 -18.16
C ARG A 168 11.53 0.90 -18.04
N SER A 169 12.43 0.91 -17.09
CA SER A 169 13.20 -0.28 -16.68
C SER A 169 13.00 -0.57 -15.19
N LEU A 170 13.12 -1.83 -14.80
CA LEU A 170 13.06 -2.20 -13.39
C LEU A 170 14.18 -1.50 -12.62
N SER A 171 13.85 -0.95 -11.46
CA SER A 171 14.84 -0.36 -10.57
C SER A 171 15.73 -1.43 -9.96
N THR A 172 17.03 -1.18 -9.94
CA THR A 172 18.02 -1.99 -9.21
C THR A 172 18.32 -1.43 -7.81
N GLN A 173 17.60 -0.39 -7.39
CA GLN A 173 17.82 0.29 -6.10
C GLN A 173 17.15 -0.49 -4.98
N THR A 174 17.95 -1.07 -4.09
CA THR A 174 17.48 -1.92 -2.97
C THR A 174 16.83 -1.11 -1.83
N PHE A 175 16.98 0.21 -1.83
CA PHE A 175 16.40 1.10 -0.81
C PHE A 175 15.07 1.76 -1.23
N ALA A 176 14.74 1.73 -2.53
CA ALA A 176 13.52 2.34 -3.04
C ALA A 176 12.37 1.32 -3.10
N ALA A 177 11.18 1.75 -2.69
CA ALA A 177 10.01 0.88 -2.58
C ALA A 177 8.72 1.62 -2.91
N ARG A 178 7.68 0.86 -3.23
CA ARG A 178 6.31 1.35 -3.36
C ARG A 178 5.60 1.30 -2.01
N LEU A 179 4.93 2.38 -1.64
CA LEU A 179 4.14 2.49 -0.41
C LEU A 179 2.66 2.29 -0.74
N MET A 180 2.08 1.22 -0.22
CA MET A 180 0.66 0.87 -0.46
C MET A 180 -0.24 1.38 0.68
N PRO A 181 -1.52 1.69 0.40
CA PRO A 181 -2.25 1.54 -0.87
C PRO A 181 -2.13 2.72 -1.84
N VAL A 182 -1.46 3.80 -1.47
CA VAL A 182 -1.42 5.03 -2.27
C VAL A 182 -0.52 4.94 -3.52
N GLY A 183 0.37 3.96 -3.59
CA GLY A 183 1.27 3.77 -4.72
C GLY A 183 2.45 4.76 -4.76
N CYS A 184 2.68 5.51 -3.69
CA CYS A 184 3.80 6.44 -3.59
C CYS A 184 5.15 5.72 -3.53
N THR A 185 6.22 6.48 -3.81
CA THR A 185 7.58 6.00 -3.57
C THR A 185 8.01 6.34 -2.14
N ALA A 186 8.63 5.38 -1.48
CA ALA A 186 9.34 5.58 -0.22
C ALA A 186 10.77 5.04 -0.32
N SER A 187 11.67 5.51 0.54
CA SER A 187 13.06 5.06 0.53
C SER A 187 13.56 4.80 1.94
N ILE A 188 14.25 3.68 2.14
CA ILE A 188 14.99 3.41 3.38
C ILE A 188 16.18 4.38 3.47
N VAL A 189 16.36 4.99 4.62
CA VAL A 189 17.39 6.02 4.82
C VAL A 189 18.38 5.69 5.94
N CYS A 190 18.12 4.65 6.75
CA CYS A 190 19.04 4.24 7.80
C CYS A 190 18.86 2.76 8.19
N GLU A 191 19.86 2.21 8.90
CA GLU A 191 19.97 0.80 9.29
C GLU A 191 18.84 0.29 10.20
N ASN A 192 18.10 1.18 10.85
CA ASN A 192 16.97 0.81 11.72
C ASN A 192 15.63 0.71 10.99
N ASN A 193 15.66 0.51 9.67
CA ASN A 193 14.50 0.39 8.79
C ASN A 193 13.58 1.62 8.78
N ALA A 194 14.14 2.81 9.03
CA ALA A 194 13.38 4.03 8.85
C ALA A 194 13.33 4.40 7.37
N ALA A 195 12.15 4.80 6.93
CA ALA A 195 11.87 5.21 5.57
C ALA A 195 11.36 6.65 5.53
N VAL A 196 11.60 7.30 4.39
CA VAL A 196 11.08 8.64 4.07
C VAL A 196 10.18 8.58 2.84
N THR A 197 9.18 9.46 2.84
CA THR A 197 8.26 9.69 1.73
C THR A 197 7.73 11.12 1.80
N ALA A 198 6.83 11.51 0.91
CA ALA A 198 6.08 12.75 1.05
C ALA A 198 4.98 12.60 2.13
N GLY A 199 4.66 13.67 2.83
CA GLY A 199 3.67 13.64 3.91
C GLY A 199 2.26 13.30 3.41
N HIS A 200 1.91 13.77 2.21
CA HIS A 200 0.63 13.42 1.56
C HIS A 200 0.49 11.92 1.25
N CYS A 201 1.58 11.17 1.25
CA CYS A 201 1.60 9.72 1.04
C CYS A 201 1.34 8.90 2.30
N LEU A 202 1.30 9.51 3.48
CA LEU A 202 1.16 8.79 4.75
C LEU A 202 -0.28 8.31 5.03
N GLY A 203 -1.28 8.88 4.34
CA GLY A 203 -2.67 8.53 4.54
C GLY A 203 -2.96 7.06 4.17
N GLY A 204 -3.18 6.22 5.18
CA GLY A 204 -3.44 4.79 5.01
C GLY A 204 -2.19 3.94 4.67
N ALA A 205 -0.98 4.50 4.73
CA ALA A 205 0.26 3.76 4.49
C ALA A 205 0.33 2.51 5.37
N SER A 206 0.43 1.34 4.76
CA SER A 206 0.30 0.05 5.45
C SER A 206 1.33 -0.99 5.07
N VAL A 207 1.81 -0.98 3.82
CA VAL A 207 2.81 -1.94 3.32
C VAL A 207 3.82 -1.22 2.44
N MET A 208 5.09 -1.51 2.67
CA MET A 208 6.21 -1.08 1.83
C MET A 208 6.69 -2.26 0.98
N GLN A 209 6.70 -2.09 -0.34
CA GLN A 209 6.97 -3.14 -1.32
C GLN A 209 8.25 -2.84 -2.09
N PHE A 210 9.20 -3.77 -2.04
CA PHE A 210 10.46 -3.73 -2.81
C PHE A 210 10.35 -4.58 -4.08
N ASN A 211 11.32 -4.49 -4.96
CA ASN A 211 11.39 -5.29 -6.19
C ASN A 211 10.07 -5.31 -6.99
N VAL A 212 9.39 -4.17 -7.02
CA VAL A 212 8.05 -4.04 -7.61
C VAL A 212 8.09 -4.36 -9.10
N PRO A 213 7.30 -5.34 -9.58
CA PRO A 213 7.24 -5.68 -11.00
C PRO A 213 6.64 -4.56 -11.85
N ALA A 214 6.82 -4.64 -13.16
CA ALA A 214 6.11 -3.78 -14.10
C ALA A 214 4.60 -4.04 -14.05
N SER A 215 3.80 -3.01 -14.27
CA SER A 215 2.35 -3.15 -14.43
C SER A 215 2.01 -4.01 -15.66
N LEU A 216 0.87 -4.66 -15.64
CA LEU A 216 0.36 -5.39 -16.80
C LEU A 216 -0.02 -4.42 -17.93
N GLY A 217 -0.16 -4.94 -19.16
CA GLY A 217 -0.55 -4.15 -20.32
C GLY A 217 -1.91 -3.45 -20.23
N ASN A 218 -2.77 -3.88 -19.31
CA ASN A 218 -4.04 -3.23 -18.97
C ASN A 218 -3.90 -2.24 -17.80
N CYS A 219 -2.68 -1.90 -17.40
CA CYS A 219 -2.33 -1.01 -16.28
C CYS A 219 -2.59 -1.57 -14.88
N ALA A 220 -3.02 -2.82 -14.75
CA ALA A 220 -3.13 -3.45 -13.44
C ALA A 220 -1.77 -3.50 -12.74
N LEU A 221 -1.76 -3.11 -11.47
CA LEU A 221 -0.56 -3.19 -10.65
C LEU A 221 -0.26 -4.65 -10.32
N VAL A 222 1.00 -5.01 -10.38
CA VAL A 222 1.49 -6.31 -9.93
C VAL A 222 2.21 -6.11 -8.60
N ASN A 223 1.88 -6.93 -7.60
CA ASN A 223 2.57 -6.93 -6.33
C ASN A 223 3.81 -7.83 -6.43
N PRO A 224 4.91 -7.45 -5.76
CA PRO A 224 6.07 -8.32 -5.64
C PRO A 224 5.72 -9.54 -4.78
N PRO A 225 6.58 -10.58 -4.78
CA PRO A 225 6.45 -11.69 -3.85
C PRO A 225 6.25 -11.24 -2.41
N VAL A 226 5.55 -12.05 -1.61
CA VAL A 226 5.29 -11.74 -0.19
C VAL A 226 6.59 -11.45 0.56
N ALA A 227 7.70 -12.12 0.20
CA ALA A 227 9.03 -11.89 0.78
C ALA A 227 9.56 -10.46 0.61
N ASP A 228 9.10 -9.73 -0.39
CA ASP A 228 9.50 -8.36 -0.70
C ASP A 228 8.49 -7.31 -0.18
N GLN A 229 7.54 -7.71 0.65
CA GLN A 229 6.53 -6.85 1.25
C GLN A 229 6.74 -6.75 2.75
N PHE A 230 6.70 -5.54 3.30
CA PHE A 230 6.99 -5.27 4.72
C PHE A 230 5.91 -4.40 5.34
N PRO A 231 5.40 -4.73 6.54
CA PRO A 231 4.38 -3.94 7.20
C PRO A 231 4.93 -2.60 7.67
N VAL A 232 4.17 -1.53 7.50
CA VAL A 232 4.46 -0.23 8.11
C VAL A 232 4.06 -0.27 9.58
N ILE A 233 4.99 0.12 10.47
CA ILE A 233 4.71 0.20 11.90
C ILE A 233 3.95 1.51 12.16
N ALA A 234 2.63 1.42 12.25
CA ALA A 234 1.71 2.57 12.31
C ALA A 234 2.06 3.57 13.43
N SER A 235 2.50 3.10 14.60
CA SER A 235 2.90 3.95 15.74
C SER A 235 4.14 4.80 15.48
N THR A 236 4.88 4.56 14.40
CA THR A 236 6.10 5.29 14.03
C THR A 236 5.87 6.32 12.94
N ILE A 237 4.67 6.39 12.38
CA ILE A 237 4.33 7.34 11.32
C ILE A 237 4.36 8.76 11.88
N ALA A 238 5.16 9.63 11.26
CA ALA A 238 5.21 11.05 11.56
C ALA A 238 5.44 11.84 10.27
N GLY A 239 4.81 12.98 10.13
CA GLY A 239 4.98 13.82 8.94
C GLY A 239 4.04 15.01 8.90
N VAL A 240 4.21 15.79 7.86
CA VAL A 240 3.40 16.99 7.59
C VAL A 240 3.04 17.00 6.11
N ASN A 241 1.77 17.23 5.81
CA ASN A 241 1.27 17.53 4.46
C ASN A 241 0.93 19.04 4.42
N GLY A 242 1.93 19.88 4.34
CA GLY A 242 1.81 21.35 4.35
C GLY A 242 2.07 22.00 2.98
N GLY A 243 2.05 21.21 1.91
CA GLY A 243 2.31 21.67 0.54
C GLY A 243 3.81 21.84 0.22
N VAL A 244 4.11 22.52 -0.87
CA VAL A 244 5.47 22.66 -1.40
C VAL A 244 6.45 23.19 -0.36
N GLY A 245 7.52 22.45 -0.10
CA GLY A 245 8.56 22.80 0.89
C GLY A 245 8.23 22.37 2.33
N ASN A 246 7.02 21.90 2.62
CA ASN A 246 6.61 21.39 3.92
C ASN A 246 5.73 20.12 3.79
N ASP A 247 6.18 19.19 2.97
CA ASP A 247 5.49 17.93 2.66
C ASP A 247 6.48 16.77 2.81
N TRP A 248 6.53 16.20 4.00
CA TRP A 248 7.46 15.13 4.34
C TRP A 248 6.82 14.12 5.29
N GLY A 249 7.26 12.88 5.17
CA GLY A 249 6.83 11.77 5.99
C GLY A 249 7.97 10.83 6.34
N VAL A 250 7.92 10.29 7.55
CA VAL A 250 8.82 9.24 8.02
C VAL A 250 8.04 8.15 8.72
N PHE A 251 8.53 6.93 8.64
CA PHE A 251 7.97 5.78 9.34
C PHE A 251 9.04 4.67 9.43
N ARG A 252 8.73 3.59 10.16
CA ARG A 252 9.54 2.39 10.18
C ARG A 252 8.77 1.22 9.59
N VAL A 253 9.50 0.29 8.99
CA VAL A 253 8.94 -0.99 8.55
C VAL A 253 9.31 -2.10 9.51
N GLY A 254 8.37 -3.01 9.72
CA GLY A 254 8.55 -4.21 10.52
C GLY A 254 9.29 -5.30 9.76
N ALA A 255 9.62 -6.37 10.45
CA ALA A 255 10.13 -7.58 9.81
C ALA A 255 9.04 -8.23 8.96
N ASN A 256 9.44 -8.87 7.87
CA ASN A 256 8.58 -9.80 7.15
C ASN A 256 8.96 -11.22 7.58
N SER A 257 8.00 -11.93 8.17
CA SER A 257 8.11 -13.36 8.39
C SER A 257 7.49 -14.07 7.18
N VAL A 258 8.30 -14.54 6.28
CA VAL A 258 7.88 -15.49 5.25
C VAL A 258 8.06 -16.88 5.83
N ALA A 259 7.09 -17.76 5.58
CA ALA A 259 7.12 -19.15 6.00
C ALA A 259 8.32 -19.90 5.40
#